data_43a757480a39f630db984c88fc30b592
#
_entry.id   43a757480a39f630db984c88fc30b592
#
_cell.length_a   1.000
_cell.length_b   1.000
_cell.length_c   1.000
_cell.angle_alpha   90.00
_cell.angle_beta   90.00
_cell.angle_gamma   90.00
#
_symmetry.space_group_name_H-M   'P 1'
#
loop_
_entity.id
_entity.type
_entity.pdbx_description
1 polymer ?
#
loop_
_entity_poly.entity_id
_entity_poly.type
_entity_poly.pdbx_seq_one_letter_code
_entity_poly.pdbx_strand_id
1 'polypeptide(L)'
;MTDAEFNAAIERMIQGDRSGLRDVYDAYGNTIYRLFLGLVHRHQDAEDLTSEFFLKLWGCASTYRAGTGHKCWMNAIARNMAVDFQRKNREIPMEDAAEVYAEQQTSAETAEDEVIGAMHTNQILSRLSEDDREIVQLHLSAELTFREIASILKRPLGTVAWKYRTAIGKLQKLAEEGQLV
;
A
#
# COMPACT_ATOMS: atom_id res chain seq x y z
N MET A 1 -3.98 -11.52 -11.73
CA MET A 1 -3.65 -12.90 -11.28
C MET A 1 -4.81 -13.46 -10.48
N THR A 2 -5.28 -14.65 -10.80
CA THR A 2 -6.32 -15.38 -10.07
C THR A 2 -5.75 -16.09 -8.84
N ASP A 3 -6.62 -16.55 -7.91
CA ASP A 3 -6.16 -17.35 -6.75
C ASP A 3 -5.43 -18.64 -7.16
N ALA A 4 -5.86 -19.30 -8.24
CA ALA A 4 -5.21 -20.51 -8.74
C ALA A 4 -3.79 -20.24 -9.29
N GLU A 5 -3.61 -19.16 -10.06
CA GLU A 5 -2.31 -18.74 -10.56
C GLU A 5 -1.38 -18.32 -9.43
N PHE A 6 -1.93 -17.62 -8.43
CA PHE A 6 -1.15 -17.23 -7.25
C PHE A 6 -0.71 -18.45 -6.44
N ASN A 7 -1.59 -19.44 -6.22
CA ASN A 7 -1.24 -20.68 -5.55
C ASN A 7 -0.10 -21.41 -6.27
N ALA A 8 -0.17 -21.52 -7.60
CA ALA A 8 0.89 -22.13 -8.40
C ALA A 8 2.21 -21.35 -8.32
N ALA A 9 2.17 -20.03 -8.26
CA ALA A 9 3.36 -19.19 -8.07
C ALA A 9 3.98 -19.43 -6.69
N ILE A 10 3.17 -19.49 -5.63
CA ILE A 10 3.63 -19.77 -4.25
C ILE A 10 4.27 -21.16 -4.17
N GLU A 11 3.68 -22.19 -4.79
CA GLU A 11 4.27 -23.52 -4.82
C GLU A 11 5.66 -23.55 -5.47
N ARG A 12 5.84 -22.83 -6.58
CA ARG A 12 7.15 -22.67 -7.23
C ARG A 12 8.13 -21.94 -6.30
N MET A 13 7.70 -20.87 -5.62
CA MET A 13 8.54 -20.17 -4.65
C MET A 13 9.02 -21.08 -3.52
N ILE A 14 8.14 -21.92 -2.98
CA ILE A 14 8.47 -22.90 -1.91
C ILE A 14 9.50 -23.93 -2.42
N GLN A 15 9.45 -24.32 -3.70
CA GLN A 15 10.41 -25.20 -4.34
C GLN A 15 11.74 -24.50 -4.71
N GLY A 16 11.88 -23.20 -4.45
CA GLY A 16 13.07 -22.42 -4.77
C GLY A 16 13.10 -21.91 -6.23
N ASP A 17 12.01 -22.05 -6.98
CA ASP A 17 11.90 -21.53 -8.35
C ASP A 17 11.50 -20.05 -8.32
N ARG A 18 12.45 -19.19 -8.73
CA ARG A 18 12.30 -17.73 -8.76
C ARG A 18 11.24 -17.24 -9.76
N SER A 19 10.81 -18.08 -10.71
CA SER A 19 9.76 -17.70 -11.65
C SER A 19 8.44 -17.40 -10.95
N GLY A 20 8.14 -18.08 -9.83
CA GLY A 20 6.97 -17.82 -9.02
C GLY A 20 6.96 -16.40 -8.44
N LEU A 21 8.11 -15.94 -7.91
CA LEU A 21 8.23 -14.57 -7.40
C LEU A 21 8.09 -13.53 -8.52
N ARG A 22 8.69 -13.80 -9.69
CA ARG A 22 8.58 -12.91 -10.86
C ARG A 22 7.11 -12.73 -11.26
N ASP A 23 6.34 -13.80 -11.37
CA ASP A 23 4.93 -13.73 -11.76
C ASP A 23 4.11 -12.90 -10.75
N VAL A 24 4.38 -13.05 -9.45
CA VAL A 24 3.73 -12.23 -8.40
C VAL A 24 4.17 -10.78 -8.50
N TYR A 25 5.45 -10.52 -8.75
CA TYR A 25 5.98 -9.16 -8.93
C TYR A 25 5.33 -8.47 -10.15
N ASP A 26 5.29 -9.14 -11.28
CA ASP A 26 4.70 -8.61 -12.52
C ASP A 26 3.21 -8.28 -12.34
N ALA A 27 2.50 -9.10 -11.54
CA ALA A 27 1.07 -8.90 -11.29
C ALA A 27 0.76 -7.83 -10.24
N TYR A 28 1.61 -7.66 -9.22
CA TYR A 28 1.29 -6.85 -8.04
C TYR A 28 2.31 -5.78 -7.67
N GLY A 29 3.46 -5.72 -8.34
CA GLY A 29 4.54 -4.78 -8.02
C GLY A 29 4.06 -3.33 -7.93
N ASN A 30 3.36 -2.86 -8.96
CA ASN A 30 2.80 -1.51 -9.00
C ASN A 30 1.73 -1.28 -7.92
N THR A 31 0.86 -2.26 -7.67
CA THR A 31 -0.18 -2.17 -6.63
C THR A 31 0.45 -2.03 -5.23
N ILE A 32 1.45 -2.84 -4.92
CA ILE A 32 2.18 -2.81 -3.63
C ILE A 32 2.98 -1.52 -3.48
N TYR A 33 3.65 -1.06 -4.55
CA TYR A 33 4.35 0.22 -4.55
C TYR A 33 3.40 1.39 -4.24
N ARG A 34 2.25 1.47 -4.94
CA ARG A 34 1.24 2.52 -4.69
C ARG A 34 0.68 2.47 -3.26
N LEU A 35 0.49 1.26 -2.72
CA LEU A 35 0.09 1.10 -1.33
C LEU A 35 1.14 1.66 -0.37
N PHE A 36 2.42 1.31 -0.55
CA PHE A 36 3.50 1.86 0.27
C PHE A 36 3.62 3.37 0.11
N LEU A 37 3.63 3.87 -1.13
CA LEU A 37 3.71 5.31 -1.40
C LEU A 37 2.61 6.10 -0.67
N GLY A 38 1.42 5.55 -0.64
CA GLY A 38 0.32 6.16 0.08
C GLY A 38 0.42 6.07 1.60
N LEU A 39 1.15 5.11 2.15
CA LEU A 39 1.34 4.94 3.59
C LEU A 39 2.57 5.72 4.10
N VAL A 40 3.69 5.73 3.34
CA VAL A 40 4.94 6.34 3.81
C VAL A 40 5.22 7.71 3.21
N HIS A 41 4.52 8.10 2.14
CA HIS A 41 4.55 9.41 1.48
C HIS A 41 5.88 9.83 0.83
N ARG A 42 6.87 8.95 0.77
CA ARG A 42 8.17 9.18 0.13
C ARG A 42 8.42 8.11 -0.92
N HIS A 43 8.80 8.53 -2.14
CA HIS A 43 9.05 7.61 -3.26
C HIS A 43 10.15 6.60 -2.94
N GLN A 44 11.28 7.08 -2.45
CA GLN A 44 12.42 6.22 -2.12
C GLN A 44 12.05 5.18 -1.06
N ASP A 45 11.39 5.60 0.04
CA ASP A 45 10.94 4.69 1.09
C ASP A 45 9.93 3.66 0.55
N ALA A 46 9.06 4.07 -0.38
CA ALA A 46 8.08 3.17 -1.00
C ALA A 46 8.76 2.14 -1.94
N GLU A 47 9.79 2.54 -2.69
CA GLU A 47 10.59 1.65 -3.53
C GLU A 47 11.37 0.64 -2.69
N ASP A 48 12.03 1.09 -1.63
CA ASP A 48 12.78 0.25 -0.71
C ASP A 48 11.85 -0.76 -0.03
N LEU A 49 10.72 -0.30 0.51
CA LEU A 49 9.72 -1.17 1.14
C LEU A 49 9.10 -2.15 0.14
N THR A 50 8.92 -1.76 -1.12
CA THR A 50 8.43 -2.67 -2.17
C THR A 50 9.45 -3.78 -2.43
N SER A 51 10.71 -3.44 -2.55
CA SER A 51 11.79 -4.41 -2.74
C SER A 51 11.89 -5.37 -1.54
N GLU A 52 11.89 -4.83 -0.33
CA GLU A 52 11.89 -5.61 0.92
C GLU A 52 10.65 -6.50 1.05
N PHE A 53 9.49 -6.03 0.59
CA PHE A 53 8.25 -6.80 0.61
C PHE A 53 8.37 -8.08 -0.21
N PHE A 54 8.89 -8.01 -1.44
CA PHE A 54 9.03 -9.20 -2.29
C PHE A 54 10.08 -10.18 -1.75
N LEU A 55 11.15 -9.68 -1.12
CA LEU A 55 12.11 -10.54 -0.41
C LEU A 55 11.44 -11.24 0.80
N LYS A 56 10.66 -10.49 1.57
CA LYS A 56 9.90 -11.05 2.70
C LYS A 56 8.85 -12.05 2.24
N LEU A 57 8.14 -11.74 1.14
CA LEU A 57 7.15 -12.62 0.55
C LEU A 57 7.76 -13.97 0.17
N TRP A 58 8.95 -13.96 -0.46
CA TRP A 58 9.74 -15.15 -0.75
C TRP A 58 10.03 -15.94 0.52
N GLY A 59 10.53 -15.31 1.56
CA GLY A 59 10.90 -15.97 2.82
C GLY A 59 9.71 -16.54 3.59
N CYS A 60 8.50 -15.98 3.42
CA CYS A 60 7.30 -16.43 4.12
C CYS A 60 6.29 -17.15 3.23
N ALA A 61 6.63 -17.51 1.98
CA ALA A 61 5.74 -18.17 1.03
C ALA A 61 5.05 -19.44 1.61
N SER A 62 5.78 -20.23 2.40
CA SER A 62 5.27 -21.43 3.07
C SER A 62 4.19 -21.15 4.13
N THR A 63 4.01 -19.90 4.56
CA THR A 63 2.96 -19.53 5.52
C THR A 63 1.62 -19.22 4.87
N TYR A 64 1.60 -19.03 3.55
CA TYR A 64 0.37 -18.81 2.82
C TYR A 64 -0.53 -20.06 2.84
N ARG A 65 -1.82 -19.84 3.00
CA ARG A 65 -2.83 -20.91 2.96
C ARG A 65 -3.78 -20.64 1.80
N ALA A 66 -3.83 -21.57 0.85
CA ALA A 66 -4.75 -21.49 -0.28
C ALA A 66 -6.22 -21.32 0.19
N GLY A 67 -6.98 -20.48 -0.52
CA GLY A 67 -8.37 -20.20 -0.19
C GLY A 67 -8.61 -19.12 0.87
N THR A 68 -7.56 -18.53 1.44
CA THR A 68 -7.71 -17.43 2.41
C THR A 68 -7.74 -16.04 1.77
N GLY A 69 -7.63 -15.95 0.44
CA GLY A 69 -7.55 -14.70 -0.31
C GLY A 69 -6.12 -14.14 -0.34
N HIS A 70 -5.43 -14.34 -1.45
CA HIS A 70 -4.03 -13.93 -1.61
C HIS A 70 -3.83 -12.42 -1.46
N LYS A 71 -4.77 -11.61 -1.96
CA LYS A 71 -4.71 -10.14 -1.82
C LYS A 71 -4.73 -9.73 -0.34
N CYS A 72 -5.63 -10.34 0.47
CA CYS A 72 -5.72 -10.06 1.89
C CYS A 72 -4.42 -10.42 2.62
N TRP A 73 -3.83 -11.59 2.32
CA TRP A 73 -2.59 -12.05 2.93
C TRP A 73 -1.40 -11.14 2.58
N MET A 74 -1.21 -10.80 1.30
CA MET A 74 -0.14 -9.90 0.86
C MET A 74 -0.28 -8.49 1.46
N ASN A 75 -1.49 -7.91 1.43
CA ASN A 75 -1.71 -6.58 1.95
C ASN A 75 -1.59 -6.49 3.47
N ALA A 76 -1.88 -7.58 4.20
CA ALA A 76 -1.57 -7.65 5.63
C ALA A 76 -0.06 -7.59 5.90
N ILE A 77 0.76 -8.27 5.08
CA ILE A 77 2.23 -8.20 5.18
C ILE A 77 2.71 -6.78 4.87
N ALA A 78 2.27 -6.20 3.74
CA ALA A 78 2.68 -4.86 3.31
C ALA A 78 2.31 -3.80 4.37
N ARG A 79 1.08 -3.83 4.88
CA ARG A 79 0.63 -2.93 5.93
C ARG A 79 1.49 -3.02 7.19
N ASN A 80 1.77 -4.23 7.66
CA ASN A 80 2.60 -4.42 8.84
C ASN A 80 4.01 -3.84 8.64
N MET A 81 4.59 -4.00 7.44
CA MET A 81 5.88 -3.41 7.09
C MET A 81 5.83 -1.88 7.13
N ALA A 82 4.80 -1.26 6.56
CA ALA A 82 4.62 0.19 6.59
C ALA A 82 4.47 0.72 8.02
N VAL A 83 3.67 0.06 8.86
CA VAL A 83 3.49 0.43 10.28
C VAL A 83 4.81 0.31 11.06
N ASP A 84 5.56 -0.77 10.85
CA ASP A 84 6.87 -0.97 11.49
C ASP A 84 7.88 0.10 11.03
N PHE A 85 7.89 0.46 9.75
CA PHE A 85 8.69 1.53 9.19
C PHE A 85 8.35 2.89 9.82
N GLN A 86 7.07 3.25 9.86
CA GLN A 86 6.61 4.50 10.45
C GLN A 86 6.95 4.58 11.95
N ARG A 87 6.82 3.47 12.69
CA ARG A 87 7.20 3.41 14.10
C ARG A 87 8.68 3.68 14.29
N LYS A 88 9.55 3.04 13.50
CA LYS A 88 11.00 3.28 13.55
C LYS A 88 11.36 4.74 13.24
N ASN A 89 10.72 5.34 12.24
CA ASN A 89 11.00 6.73 11.85
C ASN A 89 10.47 7.76 12.86
N ARG A 90 9.44 7.45 13.64
CA ARG A 90 8.99 8.32 14.76
C ARG A 90 9.94 8.32 15.96
N GLU A 91 10.77 7.29 16.09
CA GLU A 91 11.79 7.19 17.16
C GLU A 91 13.07 7.99 16.84
N ILE A 92 13.24 8.51 15.63
CA ILE A 92 14.35 9.39 15.24
C ILE A 92 13.99 10.82 15.65
N PRO A 93 14.85 11.55 16.42
CA PRO A 93 14.56 12.91 16.86
C PRO A 93 14.31 13.86 15.69
N MET A 94 13.35 14.77 15.87
CA MET A 94 12.79 15.66 14.84
C MET A 94 13.78 16.74 14.30
N GLU A 95 15.04 16.76 14.74
CA GLU A 95 16.03 17.78 14.31
C GLU A 95 16.50 17.57 12.85
N ASP A 96 16.45 16.32 12.33
CA ASP A 96 16.86 16.01 10.96
C ASP A 96 15.68 15.98 9.95
N ALA A 97 14.44 16.12 10.42
CA ALA A 97 13.27 15.96 9.55
C ALA A 97 13.01 17.16 8.61
N ALA A 98 13.46 18.35 8.97
CA ALA A 98 13.16 19.56 8.19
C ALA A 98 13.97 19.65 6.88
N GLU A 99 15.21 19.17 6.85
CA GLU A 99 16.04 19.14 5.63
C GLU A 99 15.56 18.07 4.63
N VAL A 100 15.04 16.97 5.14
CA VAL A 100 14.58 15.81 4.34
C VAL A 100 13.32 16.13 3.53
N TYR A 101 12.46 17.03 4.00
CA TYR A 101 11.24 17.42 3.27
C TYR A 101 11.49 18.32 2.05
N ALA A 102 12.62 19.02 1.99
CA ALA A 102 12.93 19.97 0.91
C ALA A 102 13.54 19.30 -0.35
N GLU A 103 14.22 18.16 -0.21
CA GLU A 103 14.87 17.44 -1.34
C GLU A 103 13.92 16.54 -2.17
N GLN A 104 12.65 16.45 -1.78
CA GLN A 104 11.72 15.44 -2.32
C GLN A 104 11.04 15.82 -3.64
N GLN A 105 11.38 16.94 -4.28
CA GLN A 105 10.73 17.38 -5.53
C GLN A 105 11.52 17.09 -6.81
N THR A 106 12.67 16.48 -6.75
CA THR A 106 13.53 16.31 -7.93
C THR A 106 14.11 14.91 -8.02
N SER A 107 13.35 13.97 -8.56
CA SER A 107 13.86 12.91 -9.45
C SER A 107 12.75 11.91 -9.81
N ALA A 108 12.11 12.10 -10.95
CA ALA A 108 11.25 11.13 -11.58
C ALA A 108 11.33 11.32 -13.10
N GLU A 109 12.30 10.69 -13.73
CA GLU A 109 12.25 10.36 -15.15
C GLU A 109 11.97 8.86 -15.23
N THR A 110 10.70 8.49 -15.35
CA THR A 110 10.18 7.32 -16.11
C THR A 110 8.74 7.03 -15.69
N ALA A 111 7.82 6.97 -16.66
CA ALA A 111 6.37 6.81 -16.50
C ALA A 111 5.65 8.07 -15.93
N GLU A 112 5.85 9.22 -16.55
CA GLU A 112 5.34 10.52 -16.11
C GLU A 112 3.83 10.53 -15.83
N ASP A 113 3.00 9.91 -16.65
CA ASP A 113 1.53 9.95 -16.47
C ASP A 113 1.03 9.12 -15.29
N GLU A 114 1.64 7.96 -15.01
CA GLU A 114 1.25 7.12 -13.85
C GLU A 114 1.74 7.70 -12.52
N VAL A 115 2.94 8.29 -12.51
CA VAL A 115 3.53 8.92 -11.34
C VAL A 115 2.79 10.21 -11.00
N ILE A 116 2.48 11.04 -12.00
CA ILE A 116 1.67 12.26 -11.82
C ILE A 116 0.28 11.91 -11.28
N GLY A 117 -0.37 10.87 -11.79
CA GLY A 117 -1.65 10.39 -11.27
C GLY A 117 -1.56 9.89 -9.82
N ALA A 118 -0.50 9.19 -9.45
CA ALA A 118 -0.27 8.71 -8.10
C ALA A 118 0.06 9.86 -7.13
N MET A 119 0.84 10.85 -7.55
CA MET A 119 1.15 12.05 -6.77
C MET A 119 -0.10 12.89 -6.51
N HIS A 120 -0.92 13.12 -7.54
CA HIS A 120 -2.20 13.84 -7.41
C HIS A 120 -3.15 13.12 -6.43
N THR A 121 -3.25 11.81 -6.56
CA THR A 121 -4.07 10.98 -5.66
C THR A 121 -3.57 11.08 -4.21
N ASN A 122 -2.25 11.01 -3.98
CA ASN A 122 -1.67 11.13 -2.65
C ASN A 122 -1.87 12.53 -2.05
N GLN A 123 -1.76 13.59 -2.85
CA GLN A 123 -2.02 14.96 -2.41
C GLN A 123 -3.48 15.13 -1.96
N ILE A 124 -4.42 14.58 -2.72
CA ILE A 124 -5.84 14.57 -2.36
C ILE A 124 -6.07 13.78 -1.07
N LEU A 125 -5.49 12.58 -0.98
CA LEU A 125 -5.62 11.72 0.18
C LEU A 125 -4.93 12.29 1.42
N SER A 126 -3.94 13.18 1.28
CA SER A 126 -3.29 13.85 2.41
C SER A 126 -4.23 14.73 3.24
N ARG A 127 -5.38 15.12 2.68
CA ARG A 127 -6.44 15.86 3.39
C ARG A 127 -7.26 14.98 4.34
N LEU A 128 -7.11 13.66 4.27
CA LEU A 128 -7.74 12.72 5.18
C LEU A 128 -6.88 12.46 6.42
N SER A 129 -7.52 12.02 7.50
CA SER A 129 -6.77 11.45 8.64
C SER A 129 -6.02 10.19 8.20
N GLU A 130 -4.92 9.83 8.89
CA GLU A 130 -4.14 8.61 8.60
C GLU A 130 -5.04 7.38 8.53
N ASP A 131 -5.93 7.21 9.49
CA ASP A 131 -6.90 6.11 9.58
C ASP A 131 -7.87 6.05 8.39
N ASP A 132 -8.41 7.20 7.97
CA ASP A 132 -9.37 7.27 6.86
C ASP A 132 -8.66 7.01 5.52
N ARG A 133 -7.44 7.55 5.38
CA ARG A 133 -6.58 7.37 4.21
C ARG A 133 -6.20 5.90 4.04
N GLU A 134 -5.75 5.23 5.11
CA GLU A 134 -5.40 3.81 5.08
C GLU A 134 -6.57 2.96 4.57
N ILE A 135 -7.80 3.20 5.05
CA ILE A 135 -8.99 2.48 4.60
C ILE A 135 -9.28 2.73 3.12
N VAL A 136 -9.18 3.99 2.67
CA VAL A 136 -9.41 4.36 1.28
C VAL A 136 -8.38 3.70 0.37
N GLN A 137 -7.12 3.70 0.73
CA GLN A 137 -6.05 3.08 -0.04
C GLN A 137 -6.18 1.56 -0.12
N LEU A 138 -6.47 0.89 1.00
CA LEU A 138 -6.70 -0.56 1.01
C LEU A 138 -7.90 -0.93 0.13
N HIS A 139 -8.91 -0.08 0.04
CA HIS A 139 -10.07 -0.34 -0.81
C HIS A 139 -9.81 -0.03 -2.28
N LEU A 140 -9.25 1.14 -2.60
CA LEU A 140 -9.08 1.61 -3.98
C LEU A 140 -7.81 1.06 -4.65
N SER A 141 -6.66 1.08 -3.94
CA SER A 141 -5.39 0.66 -4.53
C SER A 141 -5.16 -0.84 -4.43
N ALA A 142 -5.53 -1.45 -3.32
CA ALA A 142 -5.37 -2.89 -3.09
C ALA A 142 -6.60 -3.71 -3.47
N GLU A 143 -7.70 -3.07 -3.91
CA GLU A 143 -8.96 -3.70 -4.31
C GLU A 143 -9.55 -4.65 -3.26
N LEU A 144 -9.35 -4.33 -1.98
CA LEU A 144 -9.87 -5.14 -0.89
C LEU A 144 -11.33 -4.81 -0.57
N THR A 145 -12.10 -5.83 -0.21
CA THR A 145 -13.44 -5.65 0.32
C THR A 145 -13.40 -5.07 1.74
N PHE A 146 -14.45 -4.41 2.19
CA PHE A 146 -14.52 -3.90 3.57
C PHE A 146 -14.37 -5.00 4.63
N ARG A 147 -14.75 -6.24 4.31
CA ARG A 147 -14.56 -7.39 5.21
C ARG A 147 -13.09 -7.75 5.37
N GLU A 148 -12.34 -7.76 4.27
CA GLU A 148 -10.89 -8.01 4.28
C GLU A 148 -10.14 -6.89 5.00
N ILE A 149 -10.49 -5.62 4.73
CA ILE A 149 -9.95 -4.45 5.42
C ILE A 149 -10.24 -4.53 6.92
N ALA A 150 -11.46 -4.89 7.31
CA ALA A 150 -11.84 -5.07 8.72
C ALA A 150 -10.98 -6.13 9.41
N SER A 151 -10.68 -7.23 8.70
CA SER A 151 -9.80 -8.29 9.19
C SER A 151 -8.35 -7.82 9.35
N ILE A 152 -7.80 -7.12 8.35
CA ILE A 152 -6.42 -6.59 8.36
C ILE A 152 -6.26 -5.54 9.47
N LEU A 153 -7.20 -4.62 9.60
CA LEU A 153 -7.15 -3.53 10.59
C LEU A 153 -7.62 -3.95 11.99
N LYS A 154 -8.14 -5.19 12.14
CA LYS A 154 -8.75 -5.69 13.38
C LYS A 154 -9.83 -4.74 13.91
N ARG A 155 -10.69 -4.25 13.01
CA ARG A 155 -11.78 -3.31 13.30
C ARG A 155 -13.14 -3.90 12.89
N PRO A 156 -14.26 -3.50 13.54
CA PRO A 156 -15.59 -3.92 13.11
C PRO A 156 -15.89 -3.48 11.66
N LEU A 157 -16.54 -4.34 10.89
CA LEU A 157 -16.93 -4.08 9.49
C LEU A 157 -17.74 -2.77 9.35
N GLY A 158 -18.68 -2.52 10.26
CA GLY A 158 -19.49 -1.30 10.25
C GLY A 158 -18.63 -0.03 10.43
N THR A 159 -17.60 -0.09 11.27
CA THR A 159 -16.65 1.01 11.46
C THR A 159 -15.86 1.30 10.19
N VAL A 160 -15.35 0.28 9.52
CA VAL A 160 -14.61 0.42 8.26
C VAL A 160 -15.50 1.04 7.18
N ALA A 161 -16.69 0.50 6.98
CA ALA A 161 -17.65 1.00 5.98
C ALA A 161 -18.11 2.45 6.27
N TRP A 162 -18.29 2.80 7.54
CA TRP A 162 -18.63 4.16 7.94
C TRP A 162 -17.48 5.14 7.69
N LYS A 163 -16.26 4.78 8.10
CA LYS A 163 -15.06 5.59 7.87
C LYS A 163 -14.81 5.83 6.39
N TYR A 164 -14.90 4.79 5.57
CA TYR A 164 -14.77 4.92 4.12
C TYR A 164 -15.77 5.94 3.54
N ARG A 165 -17.07 5.79 3.86
CA ARG A 165 -18.11 6.73 3.37
C ARG A 165 -17.87 8.15 3.84
N THR A 166 -17.44 8.33 5.09
CA THR A 166 -17.11 9.65 5.65
C THR A 166 -15.90 10.26 4.93
N ALA A 167 -14.87 9.47 4.65
CA ALA A 167 -13.67 9.90 3.92
C ALA A 167 -14.02 10.33 2.49
N ILE A 168 -14.77 9.53 1.76
CA ILE A 168 -15.21 9.87 0.40
C ILE A 168 -16.07 11.13 0.39
N GLY A 169 -16.99 11.28 1.35
CA GLY A 169 -17.82 12.50 1.47
C GLY A 169 -16.99 13.77 1.75
N LYS A 170 -15.90 13.65 2.51
CA LYS A 170 -14.95 14.78 2.71
C LYS A 170 -14.25 15.13 1.41
N LEU A 171 -13.77 14.14 0.65
CA LEU A 171 -13.08 14.37 -0.61
C LEU A 171 -14.00 15.00 -1.67
N GLN A 172 -15.26 14.56 -1.74
CA GLN A 172 -16.27 15.14 -2.64
C GLN A 172 -16.51 16.62 -2.33
N LYS A 173 -16.65 16.98 -1.06
CA LYS A 173 -16.80 18.40 -0.66
C LYS A 173 -15.60 19.26 -1.04
N LEU A 174 -14.39 18.75 -0.82
CA LEU A 174 -13.16 19.46 -1.21
C LEU A 174 -13.07 19.64 -2.74
N ALA A 175 -13.56 18.66 -3.52
CA ALA A 175 -13.65 18.78 -4.98
C ALA A 175 -14.64 19.86 -5.41
N GLU A 176 -15.83 19.92 -4.79
CA GLU A 176 -16.86 20.93 -5.08
C GLU A 176 -16.41 22.33 -4.70
N GLU A 177 -15.61 22.49 -3.65
CA GLU A 177 -15.05 23.75 -3.17
C GLU A 177 -13.81 24.22 -3.98
N GLY A 178 -13.38 23.46 -5.01
CA GLY A 178 -12.19 23.79 -5.82
C GLY A 178 -10.87 23.70 -5.05
N GLN A 179 -10.83 23.04 -3.90
CA GLN A 179 -9.66 22.92 -3.04
C GLN A 179 -8.77 21.69 -3.37
N LEU A 180 -9.09 20.96 -4.44
CA LEU A 180 -8.35 19.79 -4.92
C LEU A 180 -7.48 20.07 -6.15
N VAL A 181 -7.32 21.35 -6.53
CA VAL A 181 -6.47 21.79 -7.64
C VAL A 181 -5.13 22.29 -7.09
#